data_da4a5f3e8ddf1ce2261ec96167316233
#
_entry.id   da4a5f3e8ddf1ce2261ec96167316233
#
_cell.length_a   1.000
_cell.length_b   1.000
_cell.length_c   1.000
_cell.angle_alpha   90.00
_cell.angle_beta   90.00
_cell.angle_gamma   90.00
#
_symmetry.space_group_name_H-M   'P 1'
#
loop_
_entity.id
_entity.type
_entity.pdbx_description
1 polymer ?
#
loop_
_entity_poly.entity_id
_entity_poly.type
_entity_poly.pdbx_seq_one_letter_code
_entity_poly.pdbx_strand_id
1 'polypeptide(L)'
;MRMFQVDAFADRVFSGNPAAVLVLDEWLDEALMLSIAQENNLAETAFTKSRSDGTWDLRWFTPAHEVDFCGHATLATAHILSSEHGIQGTMTFHTRVGELRGAR
;
A
#
# COMPACT_ATOMS: atom_id res chain seq x y z
N MET A 1 1.13 1.24 14.15
CA MET A 1 1.51 1.34 12.73
C MET A 1 2.65 0.40 12.45
N ARG A 2 2.53 -0.37 11.40
CA ARG A 2 3.58 -1.29 10.99
C ARG A 2 3.96 -1.01 9.55
N MET A 3 5.26 -1.01 9.27
CA MET A 3 5.77 -0.77 7.94
C MET A 3 6.48 -2.00 7.42
N PHE A 4 6.19 -2.33 6.16
CA PHE A 4 6.84 -3.45 5.47
C PHE A 4 7.46 -2.93 4.19
N GLN A 5 8.65 -3.40 3.88
CA GLN A 5 9.28 -3.09 2.62
C GLN A 5 9.21 -4.32 1.73
N VAL A 6 8.66 -4.14 0.54
CA VAL A 6 8.56 -5.21 -0.44
C VAL A 6 9.55 -4.90 -1.54
N ASP A 7 10.65 -5.64 -1.54
CA ASP A 7 11.70 -5.46 -2.52
C ASP A 7 11.41 -6.26 -3.79
N ALA A 8 12.43 -6.75 -4.40
CA ALA A 8 12.28 -7.57 -5.57
C ALA A 8 11.52 -8.84 -5.22
N PHE A 9 10.33 -8.99 -5.74
CA PHE A 9 9.67 -10.28 -5.70
C PHE A 9 10.46 -11.26 -6.53
N ALA A 10 10.23 -12.53 -6.27
CA ALA A 10 10.84 -13.56 -7.07
C ALA A 10 10.41 -13.45 -8.53
N ASP A 11 9.28 -12.83 -8.77
CA ASP A 11 8.81 -12.62 -10.12
C ASP A 11 9.21 -11.24 -10.62
N ARG A 12 8.68 -10.85 -11.73
CA ARG A 12 9.06 -9.63 -12.41
C ARG A 12 8.19 -8.43 -12.10
N VAL A 13 7.22 -8.60 -11.21
CA VAL A 13 6.24 -7.55 -10.97
C VAL A 13 6.91 -6.28 -10.43
N PHE A 14 7.87 -6.45 -9.54
CA PHE A 14 8.51 -5.30 -8.91
C PHE A 14 9.87 -4.95 -9.49
N SER A 15 10.48 -5.85 -10.22
CA SER A 15 11.67 -5.61 -11.05
C SER A 15 12.51 -4.37 -10.69
N GLY A 16 12.96 -4.27 -9.46
CA GLY A 16 13.77 -3.14 -9.04
C GLY A 16 12.99 -1.91 -8.60
N ASN A 17 11.67 -2.03 -8.45
CA ASN A 17 10.84 -0.93 -7.94
C ASN A 17 10.32 -1.29 -6.56
N PRO A 18 11.13 -1.10 -5.52
CA PRO A 18 10.69 -1.44 -4.17
C PRO A 18 9.55 -0.54 -3.72
N ALA A 19 8.68 -1.10 -2.90
CA ALA A 19 7.57 -0.36 -2.33
C ALA A 19 7.53 -0.58 -0.83
N ALA A 20 7.16 0.44 -0.09
CA ALA A 20 6.87 0.31 1.33
C ALA A 20 5.37 0.23 1.51
N VAL A 21 4.93 -0.57 2.47
CA VAL A 21 3.52 -0.70 2.81
C VAL A 21 3.38 -0.43 4.30
N LEU A 22 2.56 0.57 4.65
CA LEU A 22 2.27 0.88 6.03
C LEU A 22 0.82 0.52 6.32
N VAL A 23 0.63 -0.36 7.30
CA VAL A 23 -0.70 -0.77 7.74
C VAL A 23 -1.03 0.08 8.96
N LEU A 24 -2.03 0.92 8.83
CA LEU A 24 -2.38 1.91 9.84
C LEU A 24 -3.57 1.47 10.67
N ASP A 25 -3.56 1.86 11.94
CA ASP A 25 -4.73 1.71 12.81
C ASP A 25 -5.65 2.90 12.67
N GLU A 26 -5.07 4.07 12.44
CA GLU A 26 -5.82 5.29 12.19
C GLU A 26 -5.10 6.10 11.12
N TRP A 27 -5.87 6.87 10.34
CA TRP A 27 -5.27 7.68 9.29
C TRP A 27 -4.36 8.75 9.88
N LEU A 28 -3.25 8.93 9.20
CA LEU A 28 -2.32 10.04 9.45
C LEU A 28 -2.74 11.20 8.56
N ASP A 29 -2.31 12.42 8.92
CA ASP A 29 -2.62 13.51 8.02
C ASP A 29 -1.74 13.40 6.76
N GLU A 30 -2.17 14.07 5.72
CA GLU A 30 -1.55 13.95 4.41
C GLU A 30 -0.10 14.41 4.41
N ALA A 31 0.19 15.47 5.14
CA ALA A 31 1.56 15.99 5.21
C ALA A 31 2.50 14.98 5.86
N LEU A 32 2.02 14.30 6.90
CA LEU A 32 2.82 13.28 7.57
C LEU A 32 3.04 12.08 6.66
N MET A 33 2.02 11.64 5.93
CA MET A 33 2.18 10.53 5.00
C MET A 33 3.20 10.85 3.93
N LEU A 34 3.16 12.07 3.39
CA LEU A 34 4.16 12.49 2.41
C LEU A 34 5.56 12.52 3.02
N SER A 35 5.69 13.01 4.26
CA SER A 35 6.98 13.02 4.95
C SER A 35 7.54 11.62 5.11
N ILE A 36 6.68 10.66 5.45
CA ILE A 36 7.11 9.26 5.59
C ILE A 36 7.57 8.72 4.25
N ALA A 37 6.84 9.02 3.17
CA ALA A 37 7.24 8.59 1.84
C ALA A 37 8.58 9.17 1.44
N GLN A 38 8.85 10.43 1.80
CA GLN A 38 10.12 11.07 1.53
C GLN A 38 11.25 10.44 2.33
N GLU A 39 10.99 10.13 3.61
CA GLU A 39 12.00 9.47 4.45
C GLU A 39 12.35 8.10 3.92
N ASN A 40 11.35 7.35 3.48
CA ASN A 40 11.58 6.01 2.93
C ASN A 40 12.40 6.05 1.65
N ASN A 41 12.21 7.08 0.85
CA ASN A 41 12.91 7.27 -0.41
C ASN A 41 12.84 6.05 -1.32
N LEU A 42 11.70 5.38 -1.30
CA LEU A 42 11.41 4.27 -2.20
C LEU A 42 10.52 4.78 -3.32
N ALA A 43 10.43 4.00 -4.40
CA ALA A 43 9.64 4.41 -5.56
C ALA A 43 8.20 4.72 -5.17
N GLU A 44 7.59 3.86 -4.36
CA GLU A 44 6.22 4.06 -3.89
C GLU A 44 6.09 3.69 -2.43
N THR A 45 5.18 4.38 -1.74
CA THR A 45 4.78 4.03 -0.39
C THR A 45 3.26 3.96 -0.35
N ALA A 46 2.74 2.82 0.07
CA ALA A 46 1.30 2.60 0.20
C ALA A 46 0.91 2.70 1.67
N PHE A 47 -0.20 3.38 1.93
CA PHE A 47 -0.79 3.45 3.25
C PHE A 47 -2.15 2.78 3.17
N THR A 48 -2.40 1.81 4.04
CA THR A 48 -3.66 1.09 4.03
C THR A 48 -4.20 1.00 5.45
N LYS A 49 -5.52 0.99 5.55
CA LYS A 49 -6.21 0.92 6.83
C LYS A 49 -7.47 0.09 6.65
N SER A 50 -7.73 -0.81 7.59
CA SER A 50 -8.93 -1.63 7.53
C SER A 50 -10.17 -0.79 7.84
N ARG A 51 -11.26 -1.13 7.17
CA ARG A 51 -12.57 -0.56 7.45
C ARG A 51 -13.40 -1.57 8.22
N SER A 52 -14.45 -1.09 8.86
CA SER A 52 -15.28 -1.96 9.69
C SER A 52 -16.03 -3.02 8.88
N ASP A 53 -16.18 -2.83 7.57
CA ASP A 53 -16.89 -3.77 6.70
C ASP A 53 -15.99 -4.84 6.08
N GLY A 54 -14.74 -4.90 6.49
CA GLY A 54 -13.81 -5.91 5.95
C GLY A 54 -13.08 -5.46 4.69
N THR A 55 -13.32 -4.26 4.23
CA THR A 55 -12.56 -3.69 3.12
C THR A 55 -11.46 -2.80 3.66
N TRP A 56 -10.68 -2.22 2.75
CA TRP A 56 -9.49 -1.45 3.12
C TRP A 56 -9.48 -0.11 2.41
N ASP A 57 -9.03 0.93 3.10
CA ASP A 57 -8.66 2.18 2.44
C ASP A 57 -7.23 2.06 1.97
N LEU A 58 -6.90 2.71 0.86
CA LEU A 58 -5.56 2.62 0.27
C LEU A 58 -5.21 3.93 -0.41
N ARG A 59 -4.02 4.44 -0.08
CA ARG A 59 -3.47 5.64 -0.70
C ARG A 59 -2.01 5.38 -1.06
N TRP A 60 -1.56 5.96 -2.16
CA TRP A 60 -0.21 5.76 -2.68
C TRP A 60 0.54 7.06 -2.76
N PHE A 61 1.80 7.03 -2.35
CA PHE A 61 2.67 8.21 -2.40
C PHE A 61 4.00 7.85 -3.05
N THR A 62 4.51 8.78 -3.87
CA THR A 62 5.92 8.80 -4.23
C THR A 62 6.61 9.77 -3.27
N PRO A 63 7.94 9.88 -3.27
CA PRO A 63 8.59 10.90 -2.44
C PRO A 63 8.18 12.33 -2.79
N ALA A 64 7.61 12.54 -3.98
CA ALA A 64 7.23 13.88 -4.43
C ALA A 64 5.79 14.25 -4.09
N HIS A 65 4.86 13.30 -4.19
CA HIS A 65 3.44 13.62 -4.02
C HIS A 65 2.59 12.36 -3.98
N GLU A 66 1.33 12.54 -3.60
CA GLU A 66 0.35 11.46 -3.68
C GLU A 66 -0.01 11.20 -5.14
N VAL A 67 -0.17 9.93 -5.50
CA VAL A 67 -0.56 9.54 -6.85
C VAL A 67 -1.92 8.86 -6.83
N ASP A 68 -2.63 8.90 -7.95
CA ASP A 68 -3.99 8.38 -8.04
C ASP A 68 -4.04 6.87 -8.20
N PHE A 69 -2.99 6.27 -8.73
CA PHE A 69 -2.96 4.83 -8.92
C PHE A 69 -1.51 4.34 -8.98
N CYS A 70 -1.27 3.20 -8.34
CA CYS A 70 0.02 2.54 -8.43
C CYS A 70 -0.19 1.03 -8.34
N GLY A 71 -0.07 0.34 -9.47
CA GLY A 71 -0.28 -1.11 -9.52
C GLY A 71 0.71 -1.87 -8.68
N HIS A 72 1.98 -1.47 -8.70
CA HIS A 72 3.02 -2.15 -7.92
C HIS A 72 2.73 -2.09 -6.43
N ALA A 73 2.40 -0.91 -5.93
CA ALA A 73 2.14 -0.74 -4.52
C ALA A 73 0.85 -1.44 -4.10
N THR A 74 -0.13 -1.53 -4.99
CA THR A 74 -1.36 -2.26 -4.72
C THR A 74 -1.08 -3.75 -4.57
N LEU A 75 -0.27 -4.32 -5.45
CA LEU A 75 0.11 -5.73 -5.35
C LEU A 75 0.92 -5.98 -4.09
N ALA A 76 1.83 -5.07 -3.77
CA ALA A 76 2.62 -5.19 -2.54
C ALA A 76 1.71 -5.16 -1.32
N THR A 77 0.73 -4.27 -1.30
CA THR A 77 -0.21 -4.18 -0.19
C THR A 77 -1.00 -5.48 -0.04
N ALA A 78 -1.52 -6.01 -1.14
CA ALA A 78 -2.28 -7.26 -1.10
C ALA A 78 -1.39 -8.40 -0.60
N HIS A 79 -0.14 -8.45 -1.03
CA HIS A 79 0.80 -9.47 -0.58
C HIS A 79 1.02 -9.39 0.93
N ILE A 80 1.25 -8.19 1.46
CA ILE A 80 1.50 -8.00 2.89
C ILE A 80 0.25 -8.37 3.70
N LEU A 81 -0.94 -7.95 3.26
CA LEU A 81 -2.16 -8.28 3.98
C LEU A 81 -2.39 -9.79 3.99
N SER A 82 -2.07 -10.47 2.90
CA SER A 82 -2.21 -11.92 2.85
C SER A 82 -1.19 -12.62 3.75
N SER A 83 0.08 -12.24 3.65
CA SER A 83 1.15 -12.97 4.34
C SER A 83 1.28 -12.60 5.80
N GLU A 84 1.05 -11.35 6.16
CA GLU A 84 1.28 -10.87 7.53
C GLU A 84 -0.01 -10.76 8.35
N HIS A 85 -1.15 -10.61 7.69
CA HIS A 85 -2.42 -10.44 8.39
C HIS A 85 -3.42 -11.56 8.08
N GLY A 86 -3.03 -12.53 7.27
CA GLY A 86 -3.86 -13.70 7.00
C GLY A 86 -5.09 -13.44 6.16
N ILE A 87 -5.14 -12.31 5.46
CA ILE A 87 -6.28 -11.99 4.61
C ILE A 87 -6.23 -12.86 3.36
N GLN A 88 -7.35 -13.48 3.01
CA GLN A 88 -7.41 -14.39 1.88
C GLN A 88 -8.54 -13.98 0.94
N GLY A 89 -8.41 -14.42 -0.31
CA GLY A 89 -9.42 -14.17 -1.32
C GLY A 89 -9.29 -12.78 -1.90
N THR A 90 -10.40 -12.30 -2.45
CA THR A 90 -10.43 -10.98 -3.07
C THR A 90 -10.45 -9.90 -2.00
N MET A 91 -9.58 -8.92 -2.17
CA MET A 91 -9.52 -7.76 -1.29
C MET A 91 -10.09 -6.57 -2.03
N THR A 92 -10.91 -5.78 -1.34
CA THR A 92 -11.48 -4.57 -1.89
C THR A 92 -10.79 -3.37 -1.27
N PHE A 93 -10.24 -2.50 -2.10
CA PHE A 93 -9.57 -1.29 -1.67
C PHE A 93 -10.35 -0.07 -2.13
N HIS A 94 -10.60 0.85 -1.20
CA HIS A 94 -11.22 2.13 -1.52
C HIS A 94 -10.12 3.15 -1.66
N THR A 95 -10.05 3.78 -2.81
CA THR A 95 -9.00 4.73 -3.12
C THR A 95 -9.61 6.09 -3.40
N ARG A 96 -8.74 7.07 -3.59
CA ARG A 96 -9.16 8.43 -3.91
C ARG A 96 -9.92 8.51 -5.25
N VAL A 97 -9.67 7.58 -6.14
CA VAL A 97 -10.29 7.59 -7.48
C VAL A 97 -11.29 6.46 -7.68
N GLY A 98 -11.57 5.68 -6.64
CA GLY A 98 -12.58 4.64 -6.76
C GLY A 98 -12.17 3.34 -6.10
N GLU A 99 -12.98 2.34 -6.32
CA GLU A 99 -12.79 1.03 -5.71
C GLU A 99 -11.94 0.14 -6.61
N LEU A 100 -10.99 -0.55 -5.99
CA LEU A 100 -10.17 -1.54 -6.68
C LEU A 100 -10.33 -2.88 -5.98
N ARG A 101 -10.21 -3.95 -6.74
CA ARG A 101 -10.24 -5.30 -6.20
C ARG A 101 -8.98 -6.03 -6.61
N GLY A 102 -8.40 -6.74 -5.66
CA GLY A 102 -7.22 -7.53 -5.92
C GLY A 102 -7.32 -8.85 -5.20
N ALA A 103 -6.68 -9.86 -5.77
CA ALA A 103 -6.60 -11.17 -5.14
C ALA A 103 -5.14 -11.49 -4.91
N ARG A 104 -4.89 -12.20 -3.86
CA ARG A 104 -3.55 -12.67 -3.54
C ARG A 104 -3.25 -13.94 -4.31
#